data_efa361b7dc4a6dbcd10f58abeb07e839
#
_entry.id   efa361b7dc4a6dbcd10f58abeb07e839
#
_cell.length_a   1.000
_cell.length_b   1.000
_cell.length_c   1.000
_cell.angle_alpha   90.00
_cell.angle_beta   90.00
_cell.angle_gamma   90.00
#
_symmetry.space_group_name_H-M   'P 1'
#
loop_
_entity.id
_entity.type
_entity.pdbx_description
1 polymer ?
#
loop_
_entity_poly.entity_id
_entity_poly.type
_entity_poly.pdbx_seq_one_letter_code
_entity_poly.pdbx_strand_id
1 'polypeptide(L)'
;MNVLSVVAVRYYAVLLARSQRWLGPVLFYAVALAIDSAGGSSAAEAFAYNAAFLLPVAAWLTRAVLTVEAPESAAITATALGPVRARLAALAAATGYSLLCALVGALVAATTGGIGGTSTLVAGLGTELICVLLGTGVGVLTAPPLVPAVGWGLLLSGLIALGMLVARFSPAAMGIRALTQASNAATAHAHLPLVALPAAVVLVAAAWAVSTAAAIRR
;
A
#
# COMPACT_ATOMS: atom_id res chain seq x y z
N MET A 1 -15.11 -13.60 12.48
CA MET A 1 -13.91 -12.85 12.92
C MET A 1 -13.92 -12.87 14.45
N ASN A 2 -12.96 -13.55 15.09
CA ASN A 2 -12.96 -13.70 16.55
C ASN A 2 -12.58 -12.35 17.21
N VAL A 3 -13.17 -12.04 18.36
CA VAL A 3 -12.90 -10.82 19.16
C VAL A 3 -11.39 -10.57 19.34
N LEU A 4 -10.61 -11.62 19.56
CA LEU A 4 -9.15 -11.58 19.68
C LEU A 4 -8.46 -11.02 18.44
N SER A 5 -8.97 -11.27 17.22
CA SER A 5 -8.38 -10.75 15.98
C SER A 5 -8.57 -9.23 15.86
N VAL A 6 -9.73 -8.71 16.26
CA VAL A 6 -10.02 -7.27 16.23
C VAL A 6 -9.16 -6.53 17.25
N VAL A 7 -9.01 -7.08 18.45
CA VAL A 7 -8.17 -6.51 19.50
C VAL A 7 -6.70 -6.46 19.06
N ALA A 8 -6.22 -7.52 18.40
CA ALA A 8 -4.84 -7.56 17.89
C ALA A 8 -4.59 -6.51 16.78
N VAL A 9 -5.51 -6.35 15.84
CA VAL A 9 -5.40 -5.30 14.79
C VAL A 9 -5.39 -3.92 15.42
N ARG A 10 -6.29 -3.66 16.39
CA ARG A 10 -6.33 -2.39 17.12
C ARG A 10 -5.03 -2.12 17.89
N TYR A 11 -4.42 -3.15 18.47
CA TYR A 11 -3.14 -3.05 19.17
C TYR A 11 -2.06 -2.52 18.23
N TYR A 12 -1.85 -3.15 17.06
CA TYR A 12 -0.85 -2.69 16.09
C TYR A 12 -1.16 -1.31 15.52
N ALA A 13 -2.43 -0.99 15.30
CA ALA A 13 -2.83 0.32 14.84
C ALA A 13 -2.48 1.42 15.86
N VAL A 14 -2.81 1.22 17.15
CA VAL A 14 -2.49 2.17 18.21
C VAL A 14 -0.97 2.26 18.42
N LEU A 15 -0.26 1.15 18.34
CA LEU A 15 1.20 1.12 18.49
C LEU A 15 1.88 1.94 17.39
N LEU A 16 1.45 1.79 16.13
CA LEU A 16 1.95 2.63 15.03
C LEU A 16 1.63 4.09 15.25
N ALA A 17 0.38 4.43 15.60
CA ALA A 17 -0.04 5.82 15.82
C ALA A 17 0.82 6.52 16.90
N ARG A 18 1.17 5.82 17.97
CA ARG A 18 2.02 6.34 19.05
C ARG A 18 3.49 6.42 18.71
N SER A 19 3.98 5.59 17.78
CA SER A 19 5.42 5.49 17.45
C SER A 19 5.95 6.61 16.56
N GLN A 20 5.10 7.47 16.01
CA GLN A 20 5.43 8.51 15.03
C GLN A 20 6.11 8.02 13.73
N ARG A 21 6.31 6.70 13.58
CA ARG A 21 6.95 6.11 12.38
C ARG A 21 6.09 6.23 11.12
N TRP A 22 4.80 6.49 11.27
CA TRP A 22 3.88 6.75 10.17
C TRP A 22 4.03 8.15 9.58
N LEU A 23 4.63 9.10 10.32
CA LEU A 23 4.77 10.49 9.87
C LEU A 23 5.58 10.61 8.57
N GLY A 24 6.70 9.89 8.47
CA GLY A 24 7.54 9.94 7.27
C GLY A 24 6.78 9.59 5.98
N PRO A 25 6.19 8.39 5.85
CA PRO A 25 5.45 8.02 4.66
C PRO A 25 4.22 8.88 4.41
N VAL A 26 3.50 9.28 5.46
CA VAL A 26 2.30 10.14 5.32
C VAL A 26 2.66 11.55 4.88
N LEU A 27 3.71 12.16 5.43
CA LEU A 27 4.20 13.48 4.99
C LEU A 27 4.71 13.42 3.56
N PHE A 28 5.45 12.37 3.19
CA PHE A 28 5.88 12.18 1.81
C PHE A 28 4.69 12.12 0.85
N TYR A 29 3.64 11.37 1.21
CA TYR A 29 2.42 11.29 0.42
C TYR A 29 1.67 12.63 0.36
N ALA A 30 1.55 13.32 1.50
CA ALA A 30 0.90 14.63 1.55
C ALA A 30 1.58 15.68 0.66
N VAL A 31 2.93 15.68 0.63
CA VAL A 31 3.69 16.54 -0.28
C VAL A 31 3.42 16.19 -1.74
N ALA A 32 3.39 14.90 -2.08
CA ALA A 32 3.07 14.45 -3.42
C ALA A 32 1.67 14.91 -3.85
N LEU A 33 0.66 14.73 -2.98
CA LEU A 33 -0.70 15.20 -3.24
C LEU A 33 -0.79 16.73 -3.41
N ALA A 34 -0.03 17.49 -2.61
CA ALA A 34 0.00 18.95 -2.71
C ALA A 34 0.62 19.42 -4.04
N ILE A 35 1.64 18.73 -4.55
CA ILE A 35 2.24 19.04 -5.85
C ILE A 35 1.26 18.76 -6.98
N ASP A 36 0.58 17.61 -6.96
CA ASP A 36 -0.43 17.24 -7.96
C ASP A 36 -1.59 18.24 -7.98
N SER A 37 -2.11 18.60 -6.80
CA SER A 37 -3.22 19.55 -6.68
C SER A 37 -2.89 20.94 -7.19
N ALA A 38 -1.61 21.36 -7.15
CA ALA A 38 -1.16 22.64 -7.68
C ALA A 38 -1.02 22.62 -9.22
N GLY A 39 -0.88 21.43 -9.83
CA GLY A 39 -0.68 21.28 -11.28
C GLY A 39 -1.94 21.40 -12.14
N GLY A 40 -3.14 21.34 -11.56
CA GLY A 40 -4.40 21.43 -12.31
C GLY A 40 -4.65 20.22 -13.22
N SER A 41 -4.33 19.03 -12.76
CA SER A 41 -4.46 17.77 -13.50
C SER A 41 -5.91 17.37 -13.75
N SER A 42 -6.17 16.58 -14.80
CA SER A 42 -7.47 15.93 -15.01
C SER A 42 -7.72 14.86 -13.93
N ALA A 43 -8.99 14.47 -13.72
CA ALA A 43 -9.32 13.43 -12.75
C ALA A 43 -8.53 12.13 -12.97
N ALA A 44 -8.41 11.67 -14.21
CA ALA A 44 -7.68 10.45 -14.53
C ALA A 44 -6.18 10.57 -14.24
N GLU A 45 -5.59 11.74 -14.49
CA GLU A 45 -4.20 12.03 -14.21
C GLU A 45 -3.93 12.12 -12.70
N ALA A 46 -4.80 12.79 -11.94
CA ALA A 46 -4.72 12.87 -10.50
C ALA A 46 -4.77 11.48 -9.84
N PHE A 47 -5.70 10.60 -10.26
CA PHE A 47 -5.75 9.21 -9.79
C PHE A 47 -4.48 8.42 -10.17
N ALA A 48 -3.95 8.62 -11.38
CA ALA A 48 -2.72 7.94 -11.81
C ALA A 48 -1.52 8.37 -10.98
N TYR A 49 -1.39 9.66 -10.72
CA TYR A 49 -0.33 10.24 -9.90
C TYR A 49 -0.42 9.75 -8.45
N ASN A 50 -1.60 9.84 -7.85
CA ASN A 50 -1.85 9.37 -6.49
C ASN A 50 -1.51 7.88 -6.33
N ALA A 51 -1.96 7.04 -7.26
CA ALA A 51 -1.68 5.61 -7.25
C ALA A 51 -0.17 5.32 -7.34
N ALA A 52 0.58 6.08 -8.15
CA ALA A 52 2.02 5.90 -8.29
C ALA A 52 2.77 6.17 -6.98
N PHE A 53 2.40 7.22 -6.25
CA PHE A 53 3.02 7.52 -4.94
C PHE A 53 2.51 6.62 -3.82
N LEU A 54 1.29 6.13 -3.92
CA LEU A 54 0.68 5.27 -2.91
C LEU A 54 1.42 3.92 -2.77
N LEU A 55 1.97 3.39 -3.87
CA LEU A 55 2.69 2.11 -3.86
C LEU A 55 3.92 2.13 -2.93
N PRO A 56 4.90 3.06 -3.06
CA PRO A 56 6.02 3.15 -2.15
C PRO A 56 5.60 3.55 -0.72
N VAL A 57 4.55 4.36 -0.56
CA VAL A 57 4.00 4.74 0.75
C VAL A 57 3.42 3.53 1.47
N ALA A 58 2.64 2.70 0.79
CA ALA A 58 2.08 1.48 1.35
C ALA A 58 3.19 0.47 1.73
N ALA A 59 4.25 0.36 0.93
CA ALA A 59 5.40 -0.48 1.26
C ALA A 59 6.11 0.03 2.52
N TRP A 60 6.33 1.34 2.64
CA TRP A 60 6.95 1.95 3.81
C TRP A 60 6.08 1.81 5.07
N LEU A 61 4.77 2.10 4.98
CA LEU A 61 3.83 1.92 6.10
C LEU A 61 3.79 0.48 6.59
N THR A 62 3.74 -0.49 5.67
CA THR A 62 3.75 -1.92 6.02
C THR A 62 5.01 -2.29 6.77
N ARG A 63 6.16 -1.84 6.29
CA ARG A 63 7.43 -2.06 6.99
C ARG A 63 7.44 -1.38 8.36
N ALA A 64 6.93 -0.15 8.47
CA ALA A 64 6.85 0.57 9.74
C ALA A 64 6.04 -0.21 10.78
N VAL A 65 4.87 -0.75 10.40
CA VAL A 65 4.04 -1.59 11.30
C VAL A 65 4.76 -2.86 11.71
N LEU A 66 5.41 -3.56 10.77
CA LEU A 66 6.10 -4.83 11.05
C LEU A 66 7.38 -4.67 11.90
N THR A 67 7.89 -3.45 12.03
CA THR A 67 9.10 -3.14 12.81
C THR A 67 8.82 -2.24 14.02
N VAL A 68 7.55 -1.93 14.31
CA VAL A 68 7.20 -1.01 15.41
C VAL A 68 7.32 -1.67 16.78
N GLU A 69 7.07 -2.96 16.85
CA GLU A 69 7.10 -3.73 18.09
C GLU A 69 8.54 -4.13 18.44
N ALA A 70 8.92 -3.94 19.70
CA ALA A 70 10.23 -4.38 20.19
C ALA A 70 10.30 -5.93 20.22
N PRO A 71 11.49 -6.54 20.02
CA PRO A 71 11.61 -7.99 19.94
C PRO A 71 11.05 -8.73 21.16
N GLU A 72 11.19 -8.16 22.34
CA GLU A 72 10.72 -8.75 23.61
C GLU A 72 9.19 -8.78 23.66
N SER A 73 8.53 -7.68 23.30
CA SER A 73 7.05 -7.62 23.25
C SER A 73 6.49 -8.45 22.12
N ALA A 74 7.17 -8.53 20.98
CA ALA A 74 6.78 -9.38 19.87
C ALA A 74 6.79 -10.88 20.25
N ALA A 75 7.76 -11.32 21.07
CA ALA A 75 7.79 -12.68 21.59
C ALA A 75 6.58 -12.96 22.50
N ILE A 76 6.19 -12.03 23.38
CA ILE A 76 5.03 -12.16 24.25
C ILE A 76 3.74 -12.20 23.42
N THR A 77 3.62 -11.31 22.45
CA THR A 77 2.46 -11.27 21.55
C THR A 77 2.33 -12.55 20.73
N ALA A 78 3.46 -13.10 20.26
CA ALA A 78 3.50 -14.34 19.51
C ALA A 78 3.13 -15.56 20.36
N THR A 79 3.48 -15.59 21.66
CA THR A 79 3.06 -16.66 22.56
C THR A 79 1.58 -16.58 22.91
N ALA A 80 1.01 -15.37 23.05
CA ALA A 80 -0.37 -15.16 23.41
C ALA A 80 -1.36 -15.40 22.24
N LEU A 81 -1.04 -14.97 21.04
CA LEU A 81 -1.90 -15.01 19.85
C LEU A 81 -1.53 -16.11 18.86
N GLY A 82 -0.34 -16.63 18.96
CA GLY A 82 0.33 -17.43 17.92
C GLY A 82 1.02 -16.54 16.85
N PRO A 83 2.17 -16.96 16.31
CA PRO A 83 2.99 -16.13 15.43
C PRO A 83 2.29 -15.74 14.14
N VAL A 84 1.48 -16.63 13.56
CA VAL A 84 0.73 -16.37 12.34
C VAL A 84 -0.35 -15.31 12.55
N ARG A 85 -1.12 -15.43 13.63
CA ARG A 85 -2.22 -14.48 13.91
C ARG A 85 -1.70 -13.10 14.28
N ALA A 86 -0.61 -13.01 15.04
CA ALA A 86 0.04 -11.74 15.35
C ALA A 86 0.50 -11.05 14.06
N ARG A 87 1.15 -11.79 13.15
CA ARG A 87 1.61 -11.25 11.87
C ARG A 87 0.45 -10.82 10.96
N LEU A 88 -0.61 -11.61 10.85
CA LEU A 88 -1.79 -11.24 10.08
C LEU A 88 -2.48 -10.00 10.64
N ALA A 89 -2.54 -9.84 11.96
CA ALA A 89 -3.09 -8.64 12.59
C ALA A 89 -2.25 -7.39 12.27
N ALA A 90 -0.92 -7.49 12.30
CA ALA A 90 -0.03 -6.42 11.90
C ALA A 90 -0.22 -6.04 10.43
N LEU A 91 -0.34 -7.03 9.53
CA LEU A 91 -0.59 -6.81 8.12
C LEU A 91 -1.96 -6.17 7.85
N ALA A 92 -2.99 -6.60 8.56
CA ALA A 92 -4.32 -5.99 8.47
C ALA A 92 -4.29 -4.51 8.92
N ALA A 93 -3.56 -4.18 9.98
CA ALA A 93 -3.36 -2.80 10.42
C ALA A 93 -2.62 -1.98 9.36
N ALA A 94 -1.53 -2.52 8.79
CA ALA A 94 -0.77 -1.85 7.73
C ALA A 94 -1.61 -1.56 6.48
N THR A 95 -2.39 -2.56 6.03
CA THR A 95 -3.31 -2.40 4.91
C THR A 95 -4.38 -1.36 5.22
N GLY A 96 -4.92 -1.34 6.45
CA GLY A 96 -5.88 -0.33 6.89
C GLY A 96 -5.33 1.10 6.80
N TYR A 97 -4.10 1.35 7.25
CA TYR A 97 -3.46 2.66 7.11
C TYR A 97 -3.21 3.04 5.65
N SER A 98 -2.79 2.08 4.83
CA SER A 98 -2.58 2.32 3.39
C SER A 98 -3.88 2.63 2.67
N LEU A 99 -4.99 1.97 3.03
CA LEU A 99 -6.32 2.28 2.52
C LEU A 99 -6.83 3.65 2.96
N LEU A 100 -6.50 4.10 4.18
CA LEU A 100 -6.80 5.46 4.62
C LEU A 100 -6.04 6.49 3.77
N CYS A 101 -4.77 6.24 3.45
CA CYS A 101 -4.02 7.10 2.53
C CYS A 101 -4.67 7.09 1.13
N ALA A 102 -5.07 5.94 0.60
CA ALA A 102 -5.78 5.84 -0.67
C ALA A 102 -7.07 6.64 -0.67
N LEU A 103 -7.87 6.54 0.39
CA LEU A 103 -9.10 7.32 0.53
C LEU A 103 -8.84 8.83 0.52
N VAL A 104 -7.79 9.29 1.21
CA VAL A 104 -7.40 10.71 1.19
C VAL A 104 -6.96 11.13 -0.21
N GLY A 105 -6.15 10.31 -0.90
CA GLY A 105 -5.75 10.57 -2.29
C GLY A 105 -6.95 10.66 -3.24
N ALA A 106 -7.88 9.71 -3.13
CA ALA A 106 -9.10 9.71 -3.93
C ALA A 106 -9.97 10.96 -3.69
N LEU A 107 -10.08 11.40 -2.42
CA LEU A 107 -10.80 12.63 -2.08
C LEU A 107 -10.12 13.87 -2.68
N VAL A 108 -8.77 13.94 -2.60
CA VAL A 108 -8.01 15.03 -3.21
C VAL A 108 -8.21 15.02 -4.74
N ALA A 109 -8.08 13.88 -5.41
CA ALA A 109 -8.31 13.77 -6.84
C ALA A 109 -9.72 14.21 -7.26
N ALA A 110 -10.73 13.83 -6.48
CA ALA A 110 -12.12 14.22 -6.75
C ALA A 110 -12.38 15.73 -6.57
N THR A 111 -11.65 16.39 -5.66
CA THR A 111 -11.80 17.84 -5.41
C THR A 111 -10.99 18.69 -6.38
N THR A 112 -9.85 18.23 -6.86
CA THR A 112 -8.96 18.99 -7.77
C THR A 112 -9.25 18.73 -9.24
N GLY A 113 -9.36 17.46 -9.65
CA GLY A 113 -9.57 17.05 -11.04
C GLY A 113 -11.04 16.81 -11.41
N GLY A 114 -11.96 16.90 -10.44
CA GLY A 114 -13.34 16.49 -10.61
C GLY A 114 -13.53 14.96 -10.58
N ILE A 115 -14.77 14.49 -10.72
CA ILE A 115 -15.07 13.03 -10.66
C ILE A 115 -14.77 12.33 -12.00
N GLY A 116 -14.63 13.08 -13.10
CA GLY A 116 -14.26 12.57 -14.43
C GLY A 116 -15.23 11.56 -15.07
N GLY A 117 -16.28 11.18 -14.37
CA GLY A 117 -17.22 10.13 -14.78
C GLY A 117 -17.04 8.84 -13.96
N THR A 118 -18.10 8.01 -13.94
CA THR A 118 -18.15 6.79 -13.11
C THR A 118 -17.06 5.78 -13.48
N SER A 119 -16.75 5.64 -14.77
CA SER A 119 -15.71 4.73 -15.26
C SER A 119 -14.31 5.16 -14.79
N THR A 120 -14.00 6.45 -14.83
CA THR A 120 -12.73 7.00 -14.35
C THR A 120 -12.59 6.82 -12.84
N LEU A 121 -13.65 7.05 -12.07
CA LEU A 121 -13.67 6.84 -10.63
C LEU A 121 -13.41 5.37 -10.28
N VAL A 122 -14.11 4.43 -10.92
CA VAL A 122 -13.92 2.99 -10.69
C VAL A 122 -12.51 2.54 -11.07
N ALA A 123 -12.00 3.00 -12.22
CA ALA A 123 -10.64 2.68 -12.65
C ALA A 123 -9.58 3.29 -11.71
N GLY A 124 -9.80 4.52 -11.24
CA GLY A 124 -8.92 5.21 -10.29
C GLY A 124 -8.84 4.47 -8.96
N LEU A 125 -9.98 4.26 -8.31
CA LEU A 125 -10.06 3.52 -7.04
C LEU A 125 -9.50 2.08 -7.16
N GLY A 126 -9.79 1.40 -8.27
CA GLY A 126 -9.23 0.09 -8.54
C GLY A 126 -7.72 0.09 -8.69
N THR A 127 -7.15 1.11 -9.35
CA THR A 127 -5.70 1.27 -9.49
C THR A 127 -5.03 1.58 -8.14
N GLU A 128 -5.63 2.46 -7.34
CA GLU A 128 -5.15 2.74 -5.97
C GLU A 128 -5.17 1.47 -5.10
N LEU A 129 -6.24 0.68 -5.17
CA LEU A 129 -6.33 -0.59 -4.44
C LEU A 129 -5.23 -1.58 -4.88
N ILE A 130 -4.96 -1.69 -6.18
CA ILE A 130 -3.86 -2.51 -6.70
C ILE A 130 -2.52 -2.02 -6.14
N CYS A 131 -2.28 -0.70 -6.11
CA CYS A 131 -1.05 -0.12 -5.57
C CYS A 131 -0.91 -0.33 -4.06
N VAL A 132 -2.00 -0.24 -3.29
CA VAL A 132 -2.00 -0.58 -1.85
C VAL A 132 -1.63 -2.05 -1.66
N LEU A 133 -2.27 -2.96 -2.38
CA LEU A 133 -1.99 -4.39 -2.28
C LEU A 133 -0.53 -4.70 -2.62
N LEU A 134 -0.04 -4.26 -3.77
CA LEU A 134 1.34 -4.48 -4.19
C LEU A 134 2.34 -3.83 -3.24
N GLY A 135 2.08 -2.60 -2.79
CA GLY A 135 2.91 -1.91 -1.81
C GLY A 135 2.98 -2.67 -0.49
N THR A 136 1.85 -3.18 0.03
CA THR A 136 1.86 -4.02 1.23
C THR A 136 2.66 -5.30 1.02
N GLY A 137 2.55 -5.94 -0.14
CA GLY A 137 3.35 -7.12 -0.52
C GLY A 137 4.86 -6.82 -0.52
N VAL A 138 5.28 -5.72 -1.14
CA VAL A 138 6.67 -5.26 -1.17
C VAL A 138 7.17 -4.97 0.25
N GLY A 139 6.36 -4.27 1.07
CA GLY A 139 6.70 -3.97 2.46
C GLY A 139 6.93 -5.21 3.29
N VAL A 140 6.13 -6.26 3.10
CA VAL A 140 6.27 -7.56 3.76
C VAL A 140 7.57 -8.28 3.36
N LEU A 141 7.90 -8.31 2.08
CA LEU A 141 9.11 -8.96 1.56
C LEU A 141 10.39 -8.26 2.00
N THR A 142 10.34 -6.96 2.23
CA THR A 142 11.49 -6.16 2.66
C THR A 142 11.57 -5.97 4.18
N ALA A 143 10.61 -6.50 4.94
CA ALA A 143 10.60 -6.46 6.40
C ALA A 143 11.29 -7.69 7.02
N PRO A 144 11.66 -7.65 8.32
CA PRO A 144 12.07 -8.83 9.06
C PRO A 144 11.01 -9.95 9.02
N PRO A 145 11.35 -11.21 8.93
CA PRO A 145 12.70 -11.78 9.07
C PRO A 145 13.53 -11.82 7.78
N LEU A 146 12.99 -11.43 6.63
CA LEU A 146 13.67 -11.55 5.33
C LEU A 146 14.82 -10.54 5.19
N VAL A 147 14.58 -9.28 5.56
CA VAL A 147 15.60 -8.21 5.53
C VAL A 147 15.71 -7.56 6.91
N PRO A 148 16.64 -8.03 7.78
CA PRO A 148 16.74 -7.53 9.14
C PRO A 148 17.30 -6.09 9.23
N ALA A 149 18.13 -5.67 8.28
CA ALA A 149 18.74 -4.35 8.29
C ALA A 149 17.72 -3.25 7.90
N VAL A 150 17.53 -2.28 8.78
CA VAL A 150 16.51 -1.24 8.61
C VAL A 150 16.75 -0.39 7.37
N GLY A 151 17.99 0.09 7.17
CA GLY A 151 18.35 0.95 6.02
C GLY A 151 18.22 0.22 4.68
N TRP A 152 18.81 -0.98 4.57
CA TRP A 152 18.73 -1.81 3.37
C TRP A 152 17.29 -2.18 3.00
N GLY A 153 16.47 -2.51 4.00
CA GLY A 153 15.08 -2.84 3.73
C GLY A 153 14.26 -1.66 3.21
N LEU A 154 14.56 -0.43 3.65
CA LEU A 154 13.89 0.77 3.14
C LEU A 154 14.32 1.06 1.69
N LEU A 155 15.62 0.98 1.40
CA LEU A 155 16.14 1.15 0.04
C LEU A 155 15.58 0.10 -0.92
N LEU A 156 15.57 -1.18 -0.51
CA LEU A 156 15.01 -2.27 -1.32
C LEU A 156 13.51 -2.09 -1.56
N SER A 157 12.75 -1.66 -0.56
CA SER A 157 11.32 -1.40 -0.74
C SER A 157 11.06 -0.29 -1.76
N GLY A 158 11.85 0.79 -1.72
CA GLY A 158 11.78 1.87 -2.70
C GLY A 158 12.17 1.41 -4.10
N LEU A 159 13.27 0.67 -4.25
CA LEU A 159 13.73 0.14 -5.54
C LEU A 159 12.73 -0.83 -6.16
N ILE A 160 12.17 -1.76 -5.38
CA ILE A 160 11.16 -2.71 -5.87
C ILE A 160 9.89 -1.97 -6.26
N ALA A 161 9.44 -0.99 -5.45
CA ALA A 161 8.28 -0.18 -5.75
C ALA A 161 8.45 0.60 -7.05
N LEU A 162 9.61 1.27 -7.25
CA LEU A 162 9.93 1.95 -8.49
C LEU A 162 10.04 0.98 -9.68
N GLY A 163 10.66 -0.18 -9.48
CA GLY A 163 10.73 -1.23 -10.49
C GLY A 163 9.35 -1.70 -10.94
N MET A 164 8.40 -1.86 -10.00
CA MET A 164 7.02 -2.20 -10.32
C MET A 164 6.28 -1.12 -11.10
N LEU A 165 6.57 0.16 -10.86
CA LEU A 165 5.98 1.26 -11.61
C LEU A 165 6.51 1.33 -13.05
N VAL A 166 7.79 0.98 -13.27
CA VAL A 166 8.43 0.99 -14.59
C VAL A 166 8.12 -0.28 -15.39
N ALA A 167 7.99 -1.41 -14.73
CA ALA A 167 7.80 -2.71 -15.37
C ALA A 167 6.47 -2.77 -16.14
N ARG A 168 6.52 -3.02 -17.44
CA ARG A 168 5.34 -3.02 -18.34
C ARG A 168 4.26 -4.03 -17.94
N PHE A 169 4.66 -5.14 -17.36
CA PHE A 169 3.77 -6.25 -16.97
C PHE A 169 3.29 -6.17 -15.52
N SER A 170 3.70 -5.15 -14.79
CA SER A 170 3.24 -4.94 -13.41
C SER A 170 1.77 -4.51 -13.41
N PRO A 171 0.91 -5.11 -12.55
CA PRO A 171 -0.48 -4.71 -12.42
C PRO A 171 -0.65 -3.23 -12.06
N ALA A 172 0.28 -2.65 -11.26
CA ALA A 172 0.29 -1.22 -10.96
C ALA A 172 0.52 -0.37 -12.21
N ALA A 173 1.57 -0.70 -13.00
CA ALA A 173 1.88 0.03 -14.22
C ALA A 173 0.76 -0.08 -15.27
N MET A 174 0.07 -1.21 -15.34
CA MET A 174 -1.08 -1.39 -16.24
C MET A 174 -2.24 -0.46 -15.86
N GLY A 175 -2.59 -0.37 -14.58
CA GLY A 175 -3.65 0.51 -14.10
C GLY A 175 -3.31 1.99 -14.31
N ILE A 176 -2.09 2.41 -13.92
CA ILE A 176 -1.63 3.78 -14.10
C ILE A 176 -1.62 4.19 -15.57
N ARG A 177 -1.13 3.33 -16.48
CA ARG A 177 -1.15 3.61 -17.92
C ARG A 177 -2.54 3.71 -18.50
N ALA A 178 -3.49 2.89 -18.05
CA ALA A 178 -4.88 3.00 -18.48
C ALA A 178 -5.48 4.36 -18.13
N LEU A 179 -5.18 4.89 -16.94
CA LEU A 179 -5.60 6.22 -16.52
C LEU A 179 -4.91 7.34 -17.30
N THR A 180 -3.59 7.28 -17.50
CA THR A 180 -2.85 8.30 -18.25
C THR A 180 -3.23 8.30 -19.73
N GLN A 181 -3.54 7.15 -20.33
CA GLN A 181 -4.05 7.08 -21.70
C GLN A 181 -5.43 7.69 -21.83
N ALA A 182 -6.31 7.46 -20.85
CA ALA A 182 -7.65 8.08 -20.84
C ALA A 182 -7.55 9.62 -20.70
N SER A 183 -6.62 10.12 -19.88
CA SER A 183 -6.34 11.55 -19.77
C SER A 183 -5.85 12.14 -21.09
N ASN A 184 -4.82 11.53 -21.71
CA ASN A 184 -4.24 12.01 -22.97
C ASN A 184 -5.21 11.97 -24.14
N ALA A 185 -6.12 10.98 -24.17
CA ALA A 185 -7.14 10.88 -25.22
C ALA A 185 -8.35 11.81 -24.97
N ALA A 186 -8.37 12.54 -23.86
CA ALA A 186 -9.52 13.34 -23.40
C ALA A 186 -10.83 12.53 -23.37
N THR A 187 -10.73 11.22 -23.15
CA THR A 187 -11.87 10.31 -23.08
C THR A 187 -12.35 10.17 -21.64
N ALA A 188 -13.66 10.24 -21.44
CA ALA A 188 -14.27 10.04 -20.12
C ALA A 188 -14.25 8.56 -19.65
N HIS A 189 -13.64 7.65 -20.42
CA HIS A 189 -13.70 6.22 -20.19
C HIS A 189 -12.31 5.64 -19.94
N ALA A 190 -11.94 5.50 -18.67
CA ALA A 190 -10.81 4.68 -18.26
C ALA A 190 -11.29 3.26 -17.93
N HIS A 191 -10.66 2.24 -18.48
CA HIS A 191 -10.99 0.84 -18.17
C HIS A 191 -9.82 0.18 -17.42
N LEU A 192 -10.11 -0.34 -16.23
CA LEU A 192 -9.14 -1.14 -15.48
C LEU A 192 -8.92 -2.47 -16.22
N PRO A 193 -7.67 -2.90 -16.49
CA PRO A 193 -7.43 -4.22 -17.04
C PRO A 193 -7.96 -5.30 -16.08
N LEU A 194 -8.89 -6.15 -16.55
CA LEU A 194 -9.55 -7.17 -15.73
C LEU A 194 -8.58 -8.12 -15.02
N VAL A 195 -7.37 -8.28 -15.57
CA VAL A 195 -6.32 -9.17 -15.03
C VAL A 195 -5.50 -8.49 -13.92
N ALA A 196 -5.50 -7.17 -13.84
CA ALA A 196 -4.60 -6.44 -12.94
C ALA A 196 -4.93 -6.68 -11.45
N LEU A 197 -6.20 -6.67 -11.09
CA LEU A 197 -6.61 -6.84 -9.70
C LEU A 197 -6.38 -8.28 -9.18
N PRO A 198 -6.81 -9.35 -9.89
CA PRO A 198 -6.51 -10.71 -9.45
C PRO A 198 -5.01 -11.02 -9.43
N ALA A 199 -4.24 -10.49 -10.38
CA ALA A 199 -2.78 -10.63 -10.35
C ALA A 199 -2.16 -9.96 -9.11
N ALA A 200 -2.61 -8.76 -8.73
CA ALA A 200 -2.16 -8.10 -7.50
C ALA A 200 -2.50 -8.93 -6.26
N VAL A 201 -3.72 -9.46 -6.16
CA VAL A 201 -4.14 -10.32 -5.04
C VAL A 201 -3.27 -11.56 -4.92
N VAL A 202 -3.00 -12.25 -6.03
CA VAL A 202 -2.14 -13.45 -6.04
C VAL A 202 -0.71 -13.12 -5.60
N LEU A 203 -0.13 -12.03 -6.11
CA LEU A 203 1.22 -11.60 -5.74
C LEU A 203 1.33 -11.26 -4.25
N VAL A 204 0.33 -10.58 -3.70
CA VAL A 204 0.28 -10.23 -2.28
C VAL A 204 0.09 -11.46 -1.42
N ALA A 205 -0.82 -12.36 -1.78
CA ALA A 205 -1.03 -13.61 -1.07
C ALA A 205 0.25 -14.46 -1.04
N ALA A 206 0.99 -14.53 -2.15
CA ALA A 206 2.28 -15.22 -2.22
C ALA A 206 3.32 -14.54 -1.30
N ALA A 207 3.42 -13.21 -1.32
CA ALA A 207 4.33 -12.46 -0.45
C ALA A 207 4.01 -12.70 1.04
N TRP A 208 2.75 -12.71 1.40
CA TRP A 208 2.30 -13.00 2.76
C TRP A 208 2.59 -14.43 3.18
N ALA A 209 2.37 -15.40 2.30
CA ALA A 209 2.67 -16.81 2.54
C ALA A 209 4.18 -17.03 2.79
N VAL A 210 5.04 -16.45 1.95
CA VAL A 210 6.50 -16.51 2.10
C VAL A 210 6.94 -15.88 3.42
N SER A 211 6.41 -14.72 3.77
CA SER A 211 6.75 -14.02 5.00
C SER A 211 6.31 -14.77 6.26
N THR A 212 5.11 -15.35 6.24
CA THR A 212 4.61 -16.14 7.39
C THR A 212 5.38 -17.45 7.53
N ALA A 213 5.70 -18.14 6.43
CA ALA A 213 6.53 -19.33 6.45
C ALA A 213 7.95 -19.05 6.99
N ALA A 214 8.54 -17.91 6.63
CA ALA A 214 9.85 -17.49 7.15
C ALA A 214 9.80 -17.16 8.65
N ALA A 215 8.67 -16.65 9.15
CA ALA A 215 8.50 -16.34 10.58
C ALA A 215 8.33 -17.60 11.46
N ILE A 216 7.78 -18.70 10.91
CA ILE A 216 7.56 -19.95 11.63
C ILE A 216 8.87 -20.76 11.76
N ARG A 217 9.83 -20.59 10.84
CA ARG A 217 11.09 -21.35 10.81
C ARG A 217 12.17 -20.80 11.76
N ARG A 218 11.90 -19.74 12.47
CA ARG A 218 12.78 -19.13 13.50
C ARG A 218 12.19 -19.30 14.89
#